data_c16f955b0e867b1a91eb2c043fbeb7b0
#
_entry.id   c16f955b0e867b1a91eb2c043fbeb7b0
#
_cell.length_a   1.000
_cell.length_b   1.000
_cell.length_c   1.000
_cell.angle_alpha   90.00
_cell.angle_beta   90.00
_cell.angle_gamma   90.00
#
_symmetry.space_group_name_H-M   'P 1'
#
loop_
_entity.id
_entity.type
_entity.pdbx_description
1 polymer ?
#
loop_
_entity_poly.entity_id
_entity_poly.type
_entity_poly.pdbx_seq_one_letter_code
_entity_poly.pdbx_strand_id
1 'polypeptide(L)'
;MRIGILTSGGDCPGINATIRGVCKTAINYYGMEVVGIHSGFQGLLTKDVESITDKSLSGLLNLGGTMLGTSREKPFKKGGVVSDVDKPSLILQNIHEIGLDCVVCIGGNGTQKTAAKFAAMGVNIVSVPKTIDNDIWGTDISFGFDSAVSIATDAIDRLHSTASSHKRVMVIEVMGHKAGWIALYSGMAGGGDVILVPEIAYNIKNIGNTILERLKKGKPYSIVVVAEGIQTDGRKRAAEYIAQEIEYETGIETRETVLGYIQRGGSPTPFDRNLSTRMGGHATELIANGQFGRMVTLKGDDIASIPLEEVAGKLKLVTEDHDLVIQGRRMGICF
;
A
#
# COMPACT_ATOMS: atom_id res chain seq x y z
N MET A 1 -14.61 -27.16 5.87
CA MET A 1 -14.17 -26.24 4.82
C MET A 1 -12.68 -26.02 4.99
N ARG A 2 -11.92 -26.08 3.88
CA ARG A 2 -10.46 -25.90 3.85
C ARG A 2 -10.11 -24.65 3.05
N ILE A 3 -9.52 -23.67 3.71
CA ILE A 3 -9.24 -22.33 3.16
C ILE A 3 -7.76 -22.22 2.80
N GLY A 4 -7.45 -21.84 1.57
CA GLY A 4 -6.12 -21.38 1.19
C GLY A 4 -5.93 -19.89 1.49
N ILE A 5 -4.79 -19.47 2.02
CA ILE A 5 -4.45 -18.07 2.23
C ILE A 5 -3.10 -17.75 1.59
N LEU A 6 -3.04 -16.69 0.78
CA LEU A 6 -1.82 -16.22 0.13
C LEU A 6 -1.62 -14.72 0.25
N THR A 7 -0.36 -14.31 0.19
CA THR A 7 0.07 -12.92 0.13
C THR A 7 0.83 -12.64 -1.17
N SER A 8 0.44 -11.61 -1.91
CA SER A 8 1.00 -11.34 -3.24
C SER A 8 1.32 -9.86 -3.45
N GLY A 9 2.37 -9.60 -4.23
CA GLY A 9 2.87 -8.26 -4.52
C GLY A 9 3.86 -7.74 -3.50
N GLY A 10 4.06 -6.42 -3.40
CA GLY A 10 4.93 -5.81 -2.38
C GLY A 10 4.40 -6.07 -0.97
N ASP A 11 5.31 -6.27 -0.02
CA ASP A 11 4.95 -6.38 1.39
C ASP A 11 4.61 -5.01 2.01
N CYS A 12 3.97 -5.05 3.16
CA CYS A 12 3.73 -3.89 4.01
C CYS A 12 3.48 -4.31 5.47
N PRO A 13 3.59 -3.38 6.42
CA PRO A 13 3.14 -3.62 7.79
C PRO A 13 1.65 -3.97 7.83
N GLY A 14 1.26 -4.95 8.67
CA GLY A 14 -0.12 -5.39 8.84
C GLY A 14 -0.50 -6.70 8.13
N ILE A 15 0.30 -7.21 7.18
CA ILE A 15 0.00 -8.49 6.51
C ILE A 15 -0.12 -9.63 7.52
N ASN A 16 0.83 -9.77 8.43
CA ASN A 16 0.80 -10.83 9.44
C ASN A 16 -0.39 -10.69 10.39
N ALA A 17 -0.80 -9.47 10.72
CA ALA A 17 -2.02 -9.22 11.49
C ALA A 17 -3.28 -9.65 10.73
N THR A 18 -3.32 -9.43 9.40
CA THR A 18 -4.42 -9.90 8.53
C THR A 18 -4.46 -11.43 8.47
N ILE A 19 -3.30 -12.08 8.22
CA ILE A 19 -3.20 -13.55 8.22
C ILE A 19 -3.72 -14.11 9.55
N ARG A 20 -3.27 -13.53 10.67
CA ARG A 20 -3.74 -13.90 12.00
C ARG A 20 -5.25 -13.70 12.17
N GLY A 21 -5.80 -12.59 11.68
CA GLY A 21 -7.24 -12.30 11.73
C GLY A 21 -8.06 -13.35 10.97
N VAL A 22 -7.68 -13.66 9.72
CA VAL A 22 -8.31 -14.71 8.91
C VAL A 22 -8.21 -16.06 9.62
N CYS A 23 -6.99 -16.50 9.94
CA CYS A 23 -6.74 -17.85 10.40
C CYS A 23 -7.35 -18.12 11.79
N LYS A 24 -7.21 -17.17 12.74
CA LYS A 24 -7.80 -17.35 14.08
C LYS A 24 -9.33 -17.38 14.03
N THR A 25 -9.94 -16.54 13.23
CA THR A 25 -11.39 -16.55 13.05
C THR A 25 -11.85 -17.86 12.38
N ALA A 26 -11.15 -18.31 11.35
CA ALA A 26 -11.44 -19.58 10.66
C ALA A 26 -11.33 -20.78 11.60
N ILE A 27 -10.22 -20.91 12.31
CA ILE A 27 -9.93 -22.08 13.15
C ILE A 27 -10.81 -22.06 14.41
N ASN A 28 -10.81 -20.95 15.17
CA ASN A 28 -11.38 -20.95 16.52
C ASN A 28 -12.89 -20.71 16.55
N TYR A 29 -13.43 -19.98 15.57
CA TYR A 29 -14.87 -19.67 15.56
C TYR A 29 -15.66 -20.55 14.60
N TYR A 30 -15.10 -20.82 13.41
CA TYR A 30 -15.80 -21.60 12.38
C TYR A 30 -15.33 -23.07 12.26
N GLY A 31 -14.27 -23.50 12.97
CA GLY A 31 -13.75 -24.87 12.89
C GLY A 31 -13.22 -25.24 11.49
N MET A 32 -12.73 -24.27 10.72
CA MET A 32 -12.20 -24.48 9.37
C MET A 32 -10.73 -24.85 9.41
N GLU A 33 -10.26 -25.64 8.42
CA GLU A 33 -8.85 -25.88 8.17
C GLU A 33 -8.26 -24.72 7.35
N VAL A 34 -7.03 -24.32 7.68
CA VAL A 34 -6.33 -23.25 6.95
C VAL A 34 -5.00 -23.75 6.41
N VAL A 35 -4.76 -23.49 5.13
CA VAL A 35 -3.53 -23.81 4.40
C VAL A 35 -2.87 -22.50 3.97
N GLY A 36 -1.67 -22.24 4.46
CA GLY A 36 -0.81 -21.16 3.99
C GLY A 36 -0.18 -21.53 2.65
N ILE A 37 -0.23 -20.62 1.71
CA ILE A 37 0.35 -20.77 0.37
C ILE A 37 1.55 -19.83 0.30
N HIS A 38 2.76 -20.40 0.20
CA HIS A 38 4.00 -19.63 0.17
C HIS A 38 4.18 -18.84 -1.13
N SER A 39 4.81 -17.68 -1.05
CA SER A 39 5.16 -16.86 -2.22
C SER A 39 3.97 -16.54 -3.16
N GLY A 40 2.78 -16.41 -2.61
CA GLY A 40 1.58 -15.97 -3.33
C GLY A 40 1.14 -16.95 -4.44
N PHE A 41 0.80 -16.42 -5.62
CA PHE A 41 0.37 -17.26 -6.76
C PHE A 41 1.45 -18.23 -7.25
N GLN A 42 2.73 -17.98 -6.96
CA GLN A 42 3.82 -18.91 -7.25
C GLN A 42 3.64 -20.21 -6.47
N GLY A 43 3.30 -20.12 -5.20
CA GLY A 43 3.06 -21.30 -4.37
C GLY A 43 1.86 -22.16 -4.85
N LEU A 44 0.84 -21.52 -5.44
CA LEU A 44 -0.23 -22.28 -6.12
C LEU A 44 0.27 -23.01 -7.37
N LEU A 45 1.24 -22.47 -8.11
CA LEU A 45 1.84 -23.14 -9.26
C LEU A 45 2.70 -24.32 -8.85
N THR A 46 3.44 -24.21 -7.74
CA THR A 46 4.41 -25.23 -7.29
C THR A 46 3.87 -26.16 -6.20
N LYS A 47 2.65 -25.92 -5.71
CA LYS A 47 2.04 -26.58 -4.54
C LYS A 47 2.89 -26.44 -3.26
N ASP A 48 3.54 -25.26 -3.10
CA ASP A 48 4.30 -24.93 -1.90
C ASP A 48 3.35 -24.39 -0.83
N VAL A 49 2.89 -25.31 0.01
CA VAL A 49 1.82 -25.06 0.99
C VAL A 49 2.14 -25.68 2.35
N GLU A 50 1.64 -25.06 3.42
CA GLU A 50 1.73 -25.55 4.79
C GLU A 50 0.39 -25.48 5.53
N SER A 51 0.16 -26.38 6.49
CA SER A 51 -1.00 -26.29 7.38
C SER A 51 -0.76 -25.20 8.43
N ILE A 52 -1.69 -24.26 8.54
CA ILE A 52 -1.67 -23.23 9.56
C ILE A 52 -2.40 -23.68 10.81
N THR A 53 -1.73 -23.59 11.95
CA THR A 53 -2.29 -23.92 13.27
C THR A 53 -2.34 -22.70 14.16
N ASP A 54 -3.12 -22.72 15.24
CA ASP A 54 -3.16 -21.61 16.20
C ASP A 54 -1.77 -21.29 16.79
N LYS A 55 -0.93 -22.31 16.95
CA LYS A 55 0.45 -22.17 17.44
C LYS A 55 1.33 -21.35 16.48
N SER A 56 1.21 -21.56 15.17
CA SER A 56 1.99 -20.82 14.16
C SER A 56 1.60 -19.34 14.04
N LEU A 57 0.45 -18.97 14.62
CA LEU A 57 -0.06 -17.59 14.62
C LEU A 57 0.38 -16.76 15.84
N SER A 58 1.10 -17.40 16.78
CA SER A 58 1.56 -16.71 18.00
C SER A 58 2.67 -15.71 17.67
N GLY A 59 2.57 -14.51 18.25
CA GLY A 59 3.59 -13.45 18.08
C GLY A 59 3.55 -12.71 16.73
N LEU A 60 2.62 -13.01 15.82
CA LEU A 60 2.56 -12.40 14.49
C LEU A 60 2.04 -10.95 14.46
N LEU A 61 1.25 -10.55 15.45
CA LEU A 61 0.47 -9.31 15.40
C LEU A 61 1.31 -8.06 15.13
N ASN A 62 2.51 -8.01 15.68
CA ASN A 62 3.41 -6.86 15.61
C ASN A 62 4.58 -7.04 14.64
N LEU A 63 4.63 -8.16 13.92
CA LEU A 63 5.71 -8.42 12.96
C LEU A 63 5.37 -7.81 11.60
N GLY A 64 6.33 -7.07 11.05
CA GLY A 64 6.29 -6.62 9.65
C GLY A 64 6.53 -7.75 8.66
N GLY A 65 6.46 -7.44 7.37
CA GLY A 65 6.57 -8.44 6.31
C GLY A 65 5.42 -9.45 6.29
N THR A 66 5.69 -10.66 5.82
CA THR A 66 4.71 -11.76 5.73
C THR A 66 5.35 -13.10 6.05
N MET A 67 4.72 -13.89 6.93
CA MET A 67 5.18 -15.24 7.27
C MET A 67 5.11 -16.21 6.08
N LEU A 68 4.22 -15.96 5.11
CA LEU A 68 4.04 -16.77 3.92
C LEU A 68 4.96 -16.38 2.77
N GLY A 69 5.78 -15.33 2.94
CA GLY A 69 6.52 -14.76 1.81
C GLY A 69 5.58 -14.17 0.75
N THR A 70 6.13 -13.56 -0.27
CA THR A 70 5.36 -12.94 -1.36
C THR A 70 6.12 -13.04 -2.68
N SER A 71 5.40 -13.00 -3.79
CA SER A 71 5.99 -12.89 -5.12
C SER A 71 5.20 -11.94 -6.00
N ARG A 72 5.81 -11.54 -7.12
CA ARG A 72 5.16 -10.77 -8.19
C ARG A 72 4.78 -11.66 -9.38
N GLU A 73 4.59 -12.97 -9.14
CA GLU A 73 4.14 -13.89 -10.18
C GLU A 73 2.79 -13.44 -10.76
N LYS A 74 2.70 -13.46 -12.08
CA LYS A 74 1.53 -13.02 -12.85
C LYS A 74 0.94 -14.20 -13.62
N PRO A 75 -0.03 -14.94 -13.05
CA PRO A 75 -0.59 -16.15 -13.65
C PRO A 75 -1.10 -15.97 -15.08
N PHE A 76 -1.62 -14.79 -15.41
CA PHE A 76 -2.17 -14.46 -16.73
C PHE A 76 -1.14 -13.83 -17.70
N LYS A 77 0.17 -13.88 -17.39
CA LYS A 77 1.25 -13.46 -18.28
C LYS A 77 2.19 -14.61 -18.58
N LYS A 78 2.75 -14.62 -19.80
CA LYS A 78 3.84 -15.55 -20.19
C LYS A 78 5.12 -15.26 -19.40
N GLY A 79 5.95 -16.27 -19.22
CA GLY A 79 7.21 -16.19 -18.44
C GLY A 79 6.99 -16.35 -16.93
N GLY A 80 8.03 -16.35 -16.13
CA GLY A 80 8.02 -16.59 -14.68
C GLY A 80 8.56 -17.97 -14.31
N VAL A 81 8.22 -18.49 -13.13
CA VAL A 81 8.76 -19.73 -12.56
C VAL A 81 8.46 -20.96 -13.43
N VAL A 82 7.34 -20.95 -14.14
CA VAL A 82 6.92 -22.02 -15.07
C VAL A 82 6.68 -21.37 -16.43
N SER A 83 7.54 -21.62 -17.43
CA SER A 83 7.53 -20.87 -18.69
C SER A 83 6.54 -21.40 -19.70
N ASP A 84 6.40 -22.62 -19.99
CA ASP A 84 5.66 -23.15 -21.14
C ASP A 84 4.33 -23.87 -20.78
N VAL A 85 3.68 -23.41 -19.72
CA VAL A 85 2.44 -24.02 -19.20
C VAL A 85 1.32 -22.99 -19.18
N ASP A 86 0.09 -23.42 -19.39
CA ASP A 86 -1.11 -22.66 -19.08
C ASP A 86 -1.27 -22.52 -17.56
N LYS A 87 -0.64 -21.48 -17.00
CA LYS A 87 -0.60 -21.23 -15.57
C LYS A 87 -1.98 -21.12 -14.92
N PRO A 88 -2.97 -20.42 -15.50
CA PRO A 88 -4.31 -20.41 -14.96
C PRO A 88 -4.88 -21.81 -14.77
N SER A 89 -4.85 -22.65 -15.81
CA SER A 89 -5.34 -24.04 -15.74
C SER A 89 -4.57 -24.88 -14.71
N LEU A 90 -3.25 -24.72 -14.62
CA LEU A 90 -2.44 -25.41 -13.62
C LEU A 90 -2.82 -24.97 -12.19
N ILE A 91 -3.08 -23.69 -11.96
CA ILE A 91 -3.52 -23.18 -10.65
C ILE A 91 -4.89 -23.78 -10.28
N LEU A 92 -5.84 -23.85 -11.22
CA LEU A 92 -7.15 -24.48 -10.99
C LEU A 92 -7.00 -25.96 -10.60
N GLN A 93 -6.18 -26.70 -11.34
CA GLN A 93 -5.87 -28.09 -11.03
C GLN A 93 -5.26 -28.23 -9.63
N ASN A 94 -4.27 -27.41 -9.30
CA ASN A 94 -3.58 -27.46 -8.01
C ASN A 94 -4.50 -27.09 -6.84
N ILE A 95 -5.40 -26.10 -7.00
CA ILE A 95 -6.44 -25.78 -6.00
C ILE A 95 -7.29 -27.01 -5.70
N HIS A 96 -7.72 -27.74 -6.74
CA HIS A 96 -8.50 -28.97 -6.58
C HIS A 96 -7.68 -30.09 -5.93
N GLU A 97 -6.43 -30.30 -6.35
CA GLU A 97 -5.55 -31.34 -5.81
C GLU A 97 -5.15 -31.12 -4.35
N ILE A 98 -4.96 -29.84 -3.94
CA ILE A 98 -4.72 -29.47 -2.53
C ILE A 98 -6.02 -29.61 -1.72
N GLY A 99 -7.18 -29.65 -2.38
CA GLY A 99 -8.50 -29.74 -1.76
C GLY A 99 -8.94 -28.44 -1.10
N LEU A 100 -8.66 -27.30 -1.73
CA LEU A 100 -9.10 -25.98 -1.23
C LEU A 100 -10.54 -25.70 -1.66
N ASP A 101 -11.41 -25.39 -0.70
CA ASP A 101 -12.79 -24.95 -0.95
C ASP A 101 -12.85 -23.50 -1.37
N CYS A 102 -11.91 -22.68 -0.91
CA CYS A 102 -11.76 -21.27 -1.30
C CYS A 102 -10.34 -20.75 -1.07
N VAL A 103 -10.02 -19.58 -1.65
CA VAL A 103 -8.73 -18.91 -1.50
C VAL A 103 -8.91 -17.48 -1.02
N VAL A 104 -8.21 -17.09 0.06
CA VAL A 104 -8.08 -15.72 0.51
C VAL A 104 -6.84 -15.09 -0.13
N CYS A 105 -7.03 -14.03 -0.92
CA CYS A 105 -5.95 -13.32 -1.59
C CYS A 105 -5.67 -11.98 -0.90
N ILE A 106 -4.52 -11.85 -0.23
CA ILE A 106 -4.09 -10.60 0.39
C ILE A 106 -3.12 -9.88 -0.56
N GLY A 107 -3.50 -8.70 -1.09
CA GLY A 107 -2.63 -8.01 -2.02
C GLY A 107 -3.12 -6.68 -2.57
N GLY A 108 -2.27 -6.04 -3.38
CA GLY A 108 -2.53 -4.76 -4.02
C GLY A 108 -3.36 -4.87 -5.32
N ASN A 109 -3.44 -3.79 -6.09
CA ASN A 109 -4.24 -3.71 -7.34
C ASN A 109 -4.00 -4.87 -8.32
N GLY A 110 -2.75 -5.30 -8.48
CA GLY A 110 -2.42 -6.43 -9.35
C GLY A 110 -3.01 -7.75 -8.87
N THR A 111 -3.02 -7.95 -7.55
CA THR A 111 -3.61 -9.13 -6.90
C THR A 111 -5.12 -9.11 -7.02
N GLN A 112 -5.77 -7.95 -6.78
CA GLN A 112 -7.22 -7.78 -6.95
C GLN A 112 -7.66 -8.14 -8.38
N LYS A 113 -6.92 -7.64 -9.39
CA LYS A 113 -7.18 -7.97 -10.79
C LYS A 113 -6.99 -9.46 -11.11
N THR A 114 -6.01 -10.10 -10.49
CA THR A 114 -5.76 -11.56 -10.67
C THR A 114 -6.86 -12.36 -9.97
N ALA A 115 -7.24 -11.99 -8.75
CA ALA A 115 -8.33 -12.61 -7.99
C ALA A 115 -9.68 -12.51 -8.73
N ALA A 116 -10.00 -11.34 -9.29
CA ALA A 116 -11.21 -11.16 -10.11
C ALA A 116 -11.27 -12.12 -11.32
N LYS A 117 -10.12 -12.34 -11.99
CA LYS A 117 -10.05 -13.27 -13.11
C LYS A 117 -10.27 -14.73 -12.69
N PHE A 118 -9.68 -15.16 -11.58
CA PHE A 118 -9.90 -16.51 -11.06
C PHE A 118 -11.33 -16.69 -10.53
N ALA A 119 -11.93 -15.66 -9.92
CA ALA A 119 -13.34 -15.68 -9.53
C ALA A 119 -14.26 -15.88 -10.77
N ALA A 120 -13.96 -15.19 -11.88
CA ALA A 120 -14.68 -15.38 -13.15
C ALA A 120 -14.49 -16.77 -13.77
N MET A 121 -13.42 -17.49 -13.40
CA MET A 121 -13.19 -18.90 -13.79
C MET A 121 -13.82 -19.92 -12.82
N GLY A 122 -14.61 -19.44 -11.84
CA GLY A 122 -15.34 -20.30 -10.90
C GLY A 122 -14.60 -20.62 -9.61
N VAL A 123 -13.44 -20.01 -9.33
CA VAL A 123 -12.75 -20.18 -8.05
C VAL A 123 -13.45 -19.35 -6.97
N ASN A 124 -13.80 -19.98 -5.86
CA ASN A 124 -14.26 -19.27 -4.67
C ASN A 124 -13.13 -18.43 -4.10
N ILE A 125 -13.21 -17.12 -4.22
CA ILE A 125 -12.19 -16.17 -3.76
C ILE A 125 -12.82 -15.10 -2.90
N VAL A 126 -12.13 -14.76 -1.80
CA VAL A 126 -12.31 -13.51 -1.06
C VAL A 126 -10.95 -12.82 -1.03
N SER A 127 -10.94 -11.50 -1.23
CA SER A 127 -9.69 -10.76 -1.20
C SER A 127 -9.68 -9.67 -0.12
N VAL A 128 -8.46 -9.34 0.36
CA VAL A 128 -8.22 -8.29 1.34
C VAL A 128 -7.25 -7.27 0.75
N PRO A 129 -7.63 -5.98 0.72
CA PRO A 129 -6.82 -4.93 0.09
C PRO A 129 -5.58 -4.63 0.94
N LYS A 130 -4.41 -4.82 0.35
CA LYS A 130 -3.11 -4.64 0.98
C LYS A 130 -2.21 -3.77 0.09
N THR A 131 -1.90 -2.56 0.56
CA THR A 131 -0.90 -1.67 -0.06
C THR A 131 -0.59 -0.50 0.88
N ILE A 132 0.65 -0.01 0.86
CA ILE A 132 0.99 1.26 1.50
C ILE A 132 0.50 2.45 0.68
N ASP A 133 0.27 2.27 -0.62
CA ASP A 133 -0.02 3.37 -1.57
C ASP A 133 -1.45 3.91 -1.43
N ASN A 134 -2.34 3.21 -0.70
CA ASN A 134 -3.75 3.54 -0.52
C ASN A 134 -4.52 3.78 -1.83
N ASP A 135 -4.11 3.11 -2.89
CA ASP A 135 -4.57 3.32 -4.26
C ASP A 135 -5.62 2.31 -4.75
N ILE A 136 -6.12 1.42 -3.86
CA ILE A 136 -7.13 0.43 -4.21
C ILE A 136 -8.52 1.06 -4.21
N TRP A 137 -9.20 0.99 -5.37
CA TRP A 137 -10.56 1.46 -5.50
C TRP A 137 -11.53 0.68 -4.60
N GLY A 138 -12.52 1.37 -4.06
CA GLY A 138 -13.61 0.76 -3.30
C GLY A 138 -13.36 0.62 -1.80
N THR A 139 -12.17 0.95 -1.29
CA THR A 139 -11.90 1.06 0.16
C THR A 139 -11.39 2.44 0.52
N ASP A 140 -11.80 2.95 1.66
CA ASP A 140 -11.37 4.27 2.12
C ASP A 140 -9.90 4.24 2.56
N ILE A 141 -9.48 3.19 3.28
CA ILE A 141 -8.08 2.99 3.68
C ILE A 141 -7.72 1.52 3.45
N SER A 142 -6.52 1.27 2.92
CA SER A 142 -5.88 -0.04 2.90
C SER A 142 -4.88 -0.15 4.05
N PHE A 143 -4.80 -1.30 4.69
CA PHE A 143 -3.80 -1.48 5.75
C PHE A 143 -2.38 -1.44 5.20
N GLY A 144 -1.44 -0.97 6.02
CA GLY A 144 -0.06 -0.64 5.68
C GLY A 144 0.14 0.84 5.33
N PHE A 145 -0.92 1.55 4.97
CA PHE A 145 -0.87 2.96 4.64
C PHE A 145 -0.53 3.83 5.86
N ASP A 146 -1.24 3.66 6.96
CA ASP A 146 -1.01 4.43 8.19
C ASP A 146 0.42 4.24 8.73
N SER A 147 0.94 3.02 8.67
CA SER A 147 2.32 2.73 9.04
C SER A 147 3.33 3.43 8.13
N ALA A 148 3.10 3.43 6.81
CA ALA A 148 3.98 4.13 5.86
C ALA A 148 3.94 5.64 6.05
N VAL A 149 2.76 6.22 6.30
CA VAL A 149 2.59 7.65 6.64
C VAL A 149 3.32 7.98 7.93
N SER A 150 3.20 7.15 8.97
CA SER A 150 3.89 7.34 10.24
C SER A 150 5.41 7.37 10.09
N ILE A 151 5.98 6.43 9.31
CA ILE A 151 7.42 6.38 9.02
C ILE A 151 7.87 7.62 8.23
N ALA A 152 7.09 8.03 7.23
CA ALA A 152 7.40 9.21 6.42
C ALA A 152 7.32 10.49 7.26
N THR A 153 6.33 10.61 8.15
CA THR A 153 6.18 11.75 9.06
C THR A 153 7.34 11.84 10.05
N ASP A 154 7.75 10.73 10.68
CA ASP A 154 8.94 10.70 11.57
C ASP A 154 10.21 11.14 10.84
N ALA A 155 10.37 10.74 9.57
CA ALA A 155 11.49 11.20 8.76
C ALA A 155 11.44 12.70 8.46
N ILE A 156 10.25 13.25 8.14
CA ILE A 156 10.04 14.68 7.91
C ILE A 156 10.36 15.47 9.18
N ASP A 157 9.87 15.03 10.34
CA ASP A 157 10.12 15.68 11.63
C ASP A 157 11.62 15.81 11.93
N ARG A 158 12.41 14.78 11.60
CA ARG A 158 13.87 14.79 11.74
C ARG A 158 14.55 15.79 10.79
N LEU A 159 14.00 16.01 9.60
CA LEU A 159 14.54 16.96 8.63
C LEU A 159 14.38 18.42 9.06
N HIS A 160 13.34 18.77 9.81
CA HIS A 160 13.12 20.16 10.29
C HIS A 160 14.32 20.71 11.06
N SER A 161 14.91 19.94 11.95
CA SER A 161 16.04 20.38 12.78
C SER A 161 17.28 20.68 11.94
N THR A 162 17.61 19.82 11.00
CA THR A 162 18.76 20.04 10.10
C THR A 162 18.49 21.13 9.07
N ALA A 163 17.27 21.19 8.50
CA ALA A 163 16.86 22.25 7.59
C ALA A 163 16.96 23.65 8.24
N SER A 164 16.49 23.77 9.49
CA SER A 164 16.55 25.00 10.27
C SER A 164 18.00 25.41 10.61
N SER A 165 18.83 24.46 11.02
CA SER A 165 20.23 24.71 11.41
C SER A 165 21.06 25.24 10.23
N HIS A 166 20.81 24.70 9.05
CA HIS A 166 21.56 25.06 7.84
C HIS A 166 20.87 26.09 6.95
N LYS A 167 19.63 26.47 7.27
CA LYS A 167 18.81 27.42 6.48
C LYS A 167 18.65 26.98 5.02
N ARG A 168 18.29 25.69 4.81
CA ARG A 168 18.19 25.02 3.51
C ARG A 168 16.78 24.67 3.14
N VAL A 169 16.60 24.30 1.89
CA VAL A 169 15.44 23.54 1.45
C VAL A 169 15.77 22.05 1.54
N MET A 170 14.89 21.28 2.17
CA MET A 170 15.00 19.82 2.22
C MET A 170 13.87 19.21 1.39
N VAL A 171 14.23 18.41 0.38
CA VAL A 171 13.28 17.67 -0.46
C VAL A 171 13.28 16.22 0.00
N ILE A 172 12.11 15.70 0.36
CA ILE A 172 11.96 14.30 0.77
C ILE A 172 11.05 13.56 -0.19
N GLU A 173 11.57 12.49 -0.81
CA GLU A 173 10.81 11.61 -1.70
C GLU A 173 10.20 10.46 -0.89
N VAL A 174 8.89 10.28 -1.07
CA VAL A 174 8.12 9.19 -0.46
C VAL A 174 7.54 8.29 -1.53
N MET A 175 7.27 7.04 -1.18
CA MET A 175 6.62 6.07 -2.05
C MET A 175 5.15 6.46 -2.30
N GLY A 176 4.42 5.68 -3.08
CA GLY A 176 3.02 5.90 -3.44
C GLY A 176 2.70 5.41 -4.86
N HIS A 177 3.72 4.94 -5.59
CA HIS A 177 3.61 4.48 -6.98
C HIS A 177 2.98 5.55 -7.88
N LYS A 178 1.70 5.43 -8.23
CA LYS A 178 0.96 6.37 -9.09
C LYS A 178 0.00 7.28 -8.31
N ALA A 179 -0.01 7.18 -6.99
CA ALA A 179 -0.91 7.92 -6.13
C ALA A 179 -0.14 8.72 -5.08
N GLY A 180 -0.56 9.95 -4.84
CA GLY A 180 0.11 10.89 -3.94
C GLY A 180 -0.34 10.79 -2.47
N TRP A 181 -1.05 9.74 -2.06
CA TRP A 181 -1.62 9.65 -0.72
C TRP A 181 -0.60 9.73 0.41
N ILE A 182 0.54 9.02 0.30
CA ILE A 182 1.58 9.07 1.34
C ILE A 182 2.17 10.48 1.41
N ALA A 183 2.49 11.11 0.27
CA ALA A 183 3.02 12.46 0.24
C ALA A 183 2.04 13.47 0.83
N LEU A 184 0.75 13.39 0.49
CA LEU A 184 -0.28 14.27 1.02
C LEU A 184 -0.42 14.13 2.53
N TYR A 185 -0.60 12.91 3.04
CA TYR A 185 -0.84 12.69 4.46
C TYR A 185 0.41 12.96 5.31
N SER A 186 1.58 12.47 4.90
CA SER A 186 2.83 12.72 5.65
C SER A 186 3.30 14.16 5.53
N GLY A 187 3.11 14.80 4.37
CA GLY A 187 3.44 16.21 4.17
C GLY A 187 2.57 17.14 5.01
N MET A 188 1.27 16.86 5.10
CA MET A 188 0.36 17.62 5.98
C MET A 188 0.69 17.41 7.46
N ALA A 189 0.92 16.15 7.88
CA ALA A 189 1.22 15.81 9.27
C ALA A 189 2.61 16.31 9.71
N GLY A 190 3.60 16.23 8.84
CA GLY A 190 4.99 16.63 9.10
C GLY A 190 5.29 18.11 8.79
N GLY A 191 4.28 18.93 8.48
CA GLY A 191 4.48 20.37 8.26
C GLY A 191 5.26 20.73 6.98
N GLY A 192 5.02 19.98 5.90
CA GLY A 192 5.56 20.30 4.57
C GLY A 192 5.06 21.65 4.07
N ASP A 193 5.95 22.44 3.51
CA ASP A 193 5.64 23.74 2.93
C ASP A 193 5.22 23.64 1.46
N VAL A 194 5.69 22.58 0.80
CA VAL A 194 5.32 22.20 -0.56
C VAL A 194 5.05 20.69 -0.56
N ILE A 195 3.95 20.25 -1.18
CA ILE A 195 3.57 18.85 -1.29
C ILE A 195 3.26 18.55 -2.75
N LEU A 196 4.09 17.72 -3.38
CA LEU A 196 3.94 17.37 -4.81
C LEU A 196 3.42 15.95 -4.96
N VAL A 197 2.27 15.84 -5.63
CA VAL A 197 1.58 14.57 -5.89
C VAL A 197 1.40 14.37 -7.41
N PRO A 198 1.37 13.12 -7.90
CA PRO A 198 1.29 12.85 -9.35
C PRO A 198 0.02 13.38 -10.01
N GLU A 199 -1.04 13.52 -9.23
CA GLU A 199 -2.39 13.87 -9.71
C GLU A 199 -2.59 15.38 -9.91
N ILE A 200 -1.73 16.22 -9.29
CA ILE A 200 -1.82 17.68 -9.37
C ILE A 200 -0.62 18.20 -10.13
N ALA A 201 -0.88 18.96 -11.19
CA ALA A 201 0.19 19.58 -11.98
C ALA A 201 0.88 20.68 -11.15
N TYR A 202 2.20 20.61 -11.04
CA TYR A 202 3.00 21.61 -10.33
C TYR A 202 3.75 22.55 -11.28
N ASN A 203 4.22 23.69 -10.78
CA ASN A 203 5.04 24.64 -11.50
C ASN A 203 6.24 25.07 -10.65
N ILE A 204 7.45 24.82 -11.15
CA ILE A 204 8.70 25.09 -10.42
C ILE A 204 8.84 26.56 -10.04
N LYS A 205 8.44 27.51 -10.90
CA LYS A 205 8.48 28.95 -10.58
C LYS A 205 7.56 29.30 -9.43
N ASN A 206 6.37 28.70 -9.35
CA ASN A 206 5.46 28.92 -8.23
C ASN A 206 6.04 28.36 -6.92
N ILE A 207 6.68 27.20 -6.98
CA ILE A 207 7.38 26.60 -5.84
C ILE A 207 8.51 27.52 -5.39
N GLY A 208 9.37 27.97 -6.31
CA GLY A 208 10.46 28.91 -6.01
C GLY A 208 9.95 30.21 -5.39
N ASN A 209 8.90 30.81 -5.94
CA ASN A 209 8.27 32.01 -5.38
C ASN A 209 7.76 31.79 -3.96
N THR A 210 7.09 30.66 -3.70
CA THR A 210 6.59 30.31 -2.36
C THR A 210 7.74 30.21 -1.35
N ILE A 211 8.85 29.57 -1.72
CA ILE A 211 10.04 29.42 -0.86
C ILE A 211 10.67 30.78 -0.59
N LEU A 212 10.86 31.63 -1.62
CA LEU A 212 11.42 32.98 -1.48
C LEU A 212 10.53 33.90 -0.64
N GLU A 213 9.22 33.83 -0.79
CA GLU A 213 8.28 34.58 0.06
C GLU A 213 8.35 34.14 1.53
N ARG A 214 8.50 32.86 1.80
CA ARG A 214 8.70 32.34 3.15
C ARG A 214 9.98 32.89 3.77
N LEU A 215 11.08 32.92 3.01
CA LEU A 215 12.35 33.49 3.44
C LEU A 215 12.19 34.96 3.80
N LYS A 216 11.49 35.78 2.95
CA LYS A 216 11.19 37.19 3.22
C LYS A 216 10.36 37.40 4.50
N LYS A 217 9.48 36.44 4.83
CA LYS A 217 8.68 36.43 6.07
C LYS A 217 9.43 35.91 7.30
N GLY A 218 10.76 35.73 7.21
CA GLY A 218 11.60 35.30 8.32
C GLY A 218 11.57 33.79 8.58
N LYS A 219 11.09 32.96 7.63
CA LYS A 219 11.13 31.50 7.69
C LYS A 219 12.33 30.99 6.89
N PRO A 220 13.47 30.69 7.53
CA PRO A 220 14.76 30.53 6.84
C PRO A 220 14.97 29.19 6.15
N TYR A 221 14.02 28.25 6.24
CA TYR A 221 14.09 26.95 5.61
C TYR A 221 12.73 26.51 5.07
N SER A 222 12.71 25.50 4.23
CA SER A 222 11.48 24.89 3.74
C SER A 222 11.61 23.37 3.60
N ILE A 223 10.50 22.66 3.83
CA ILE A 223 10.36 21.24 3.62
C ILE A 223 9.47 21.01 2.40
N VAL A 224 9.98 20.24 1.44
CA VAL A 224 9.28 19.85 0.21
C VAL A 224 9.08 18.35 0.22
N VAL A 225 7.84 17.90 0.26
CA VAL A 225 7.48 16.47 0.23
C VAL A 225 7.05 16.09 -1.18
N VAL A 226 7.69 15.06 -1.75
CA VAL A 226 7.51 14.71 -3.16
C VAL A 226 7.12 13.23 -3.26
N ALA A 227 6.03 12.93 -3.94
CA ALA A 227 5.70 11.55 -4.29
C ALA A 227 6.62 11.03 -5.42
N GLU A 228 7.08 9.78 -5.33
CA GLU A 228 7.95 9.15 -6.34
C GLU A 228 7.38 9.16 -7.76
N GLY A 229 6.05 9.27 -7.88
CA GLY A 229 5.32 9.17 -9.15
C GLY A 229 5.08 10.48 -9.90
N ILE A 230 5.59 11.64 -9.44
CA ILE A 230 5.44 12.91 -10.17
C ILE A 230 6.13 12.88 -11.53
N GLN A 231 5.75 13.80 -12.42
CA GLN A 231 6.41 13.98 -13.71
C GLN A 231 7.78 14.68 -13.53
N THR A 232 8.83 14.17 -14.16
CA THR A 232 10.23 14.61 -13.97
C THR A 232 11.00 14.84 -15.27
N ASP A 233 10.31 15.18 -16.35
CA ASP A 233 10.89 15.37 -17.69
C ASP A 233 11.84 14.22 -18.12
N GLY A 234 11.45 12.98 -17.77
CA GLY A 234 12.21 11.75 -18.08
C GLY A 234 13.35 11.43 -17.11
N ARG A 235 13.58 12.19 -16.07
CA ARG A 235 14.55 11.88 -15.00
C ARG A 235 13.96 10.82 -14.05
N LYS A 236 14.83 9.96 -13.50
CA LYS A 236 14.41 8.77 -12.75
C LYS A 236 14.07 9.03 -11.26
N ARG A 237 14.60 10.10 -10.66
CA ARG A 237 14.42 10.41 -9.23
C ARG A 237 13.69 11.73 -9.07
N ALA A 238 12.53 11.67 -8.47
CA ALA A 238 11.69 12.84 -8.27
C ALA A 238 12.35 13.88 -7.36
N ALA A 239 12.90 13.45 -6.21
CA ALA A 239 13.55 14.36 -5.27
C ALA A 239 14.78 15.05 -5.86
N GLU A 240 15.63 14.31 -6.56
CA GLU A 240 16.83 14.87 -7.21
C GLU A 240 16.46 15.95 -8.25
N TYR A 241 15.45 15.64 -9.07
CA TYR A 241 14.95 16.59 -10.08
C TYR A 241 14.41 17.86 -9.41
N ILE A 242 13.51 17.72 -8.46
CA ILE A 242 12.89 18.87 -7.76
C ILE A 242 13.94 19.67 -6.98
N ALA A 243 14.91 19.02 -6.33
CA ALA A 243 15.97 19.72 -5.61
C ALA A 243 16.83 20.58 -6.54
N GLN A 244 17.24 20.05 -7.69
CA GLN A 244 18.02 20.80 -8.69
C GLN A 244 17.24 21.99 -9.25
N GLU A 245 15.96 21.80 -9.59
CA GLU A 245 15.13 22.86 -10.13
C GLU A 245 14.86 23.99 -9.10
N ILE A 246 14.62 23.62 -7.82
CA ILE A 246 14.45 24.61 -6.74
C ILE A 246 15.76 25.40 -6.51
N GLU A 247 16.90 24.72 -6.44
CA GLU A 247 18.19 25.38 -6.24
C GLU A 247 18.52 26.33 -7.41
N TYR A 248 18.24 25.92 -8.65
CA TYR A 248 18.39 26.74 -9.83
C TYR A 248 17.49 27.99 -9.82
N GLU A 249 16.21 27.83 -9.46
CA GLU A 249 15.21 28.92 -9.46
C GLU A 249 15.40 29.89 -8.30
N THR A 250 15.85 29.43 -7.13
CA THR A 250 15.89 30.24 -5.89
C THR A 250 17.27 30.67 -5.47
N GLY A 251 18.32 30.00 -5.92
CA GLY A 251 19.70 30.14 -5.42
C GLY A 251 19.90 29.65 -3.97
N ILE A 252 18.89 28.99 -3.36
CA ILE A 252 18.99 28.46 -2.00
C ILE A 252 19.50 27.03 -2.05
N GLU A 253 20.49 26.71 -1.21
CA GLU A 253 21.03 25.36 -1.12
C GLU A 253 19.91 24.34 -0.80
N THR A 254 19.77 23.35 -1.66
CA THR A 254 18.71 22.33 -1.58
C THR A 254 19.33 20.95 -1.49
N ARG A 255 18.80 20.09 -0.60
CA ARG A 255 19.25 18.70 -0.42
C ARG A 255 18.07 17.77 -0.48
N GLU A 256 18.30 16.59 -1.06
CA GLU A 256 17.29 15.55 -1.18
C GLU A 256 17.52 14.38 -0.22
N THR A 257 16.44 13.73 0.13
CA THR A 257 16.39 12.47 0.87
C THR A 257 15.35 11.57 0.23
N VAL A 258 15.72 10.33 -0.10
CA VAL A 258 14.79 9.34 -0.66
C VAL A 258 14.54 8.26 0.38
N LEU A 259 13.30 8.13 0.87
CA LEU A 259 12.96 7.14 1.89
C LEU A 259 12.92 5.71 1.34
N GLY A 260 12.35 5.52 0.16
CA GLY A 260 12.28 4.21 -0.50
C GLY A 260 11.66 3.12 0.39
N TYR A 261 12.23 1.93 0.36
CA TYR A 261 11.68 0.72 0.97
C TYR A 261 11.57 0.72 2.50
N ILE A 262 12.21 1.64 3.23
CA ILE A 262 12.03 1.71 4.69
C ILE A 262 10.56 1.96 5.07
N GLN A 263 9.77 2.57 4.19
CA GLN A 263 8.33 2.80 4.36
C GLN A 263 7.50 1.51 4.31
N ARG A 264 8.07 0.40 3.83
CA ARG A 264 7.41 -0.92 3.80
C ARG A 264 7.73 -1.79 5.01
N GLY A 265 8.75 -1.44 5.78
CA GLY A 265 9.28 -2.25 6.87
C GLY A 265 8.71 -1.88 8.23
N GLY A 266 9.17 -2.62 9.23
CA GLY A 266 8.85 -2.35 10.62
C GLY A 266 7.50 -2.90 11.11
N SER A 267 7.24 -2.65 12.38
CA SER A 267 5.98 -3.02 13.04
C SER A 267 4.82 -2.17 12.53
N PRO A 268 3.64 -2.77 12.28
CA PRO A 268 2.44 -2.00 11.96
C PRO A 268 2.01 -1.12 13.15
N THR A 269 1.49 0.07 12.84
CA THR A 269 0.85 0.95 13.83
C THR A 269 -0.33 0.24 14.50
N PRO A 270 -0.78 0.70 15.68
CA PRO A 270 -2.01 0.19 16.30
C PRO A 270 -3.23 0.29 15.38
N PHE A 271 -3.34 1.34 14.56
CA PHE A 271 -4.40 1.49 13.58
C PHE A 271 -4.37 0.35 12.55
N ASP A 272 -3.21 0.14 11.89
CA ASP A 272 -3.08 -0.93 10.90
C ASP A 272 -3.27 -2.33 11.49
N ARG A 273 -2.83 -2.59 12.73
CA ARG A 273 -3.07 -3.88 13.41
C ARG A 273 -4.57 -4.14 13.59
N ASN A 274 -5.32 -3.15 14.05
CA ASN A 274 -6.76 -3.26 14.26
C ASN A 274 -7.52 -3.40 12.93
N LEU A 275 -7.20 -2.55 11.95
CA LEU A 275 -7.80 -2.61 10.61
C LEU A 275 -7.53 -3.97 9.95
N SER A 276 -6.29 -4.43 9.96
CA SER A 276 -5.87 -5.74 9.44
C SER A 276 -6.63 -6.89 10.09
N THR A 277 -6.76 -6.87 11.43
CA THR A 277 -7.48 -7.90 12.17
C THR A 277 -8.97 -7.91 11.81
N ARG A 278 -9.60 -6.74 11.75
CA ARG A 278 -11.03 -6.60 11.38
C ARG A 278 -11.28 -7.07 9.95
N MET A 279 -10.44 -6.64 8.99
CA MET A 279 -10.57 -7.07 7.59
C MET A 279 -10.36 -8.57 7.44
N GLY A 280 -9.39 -9.15 8.17
CA GLY A 280 -9.15 -10.59 8.16
C GLY A 280 -10.33 -11.39 8.72
N GLY A 281 -10.91 -10.96 9.84
CA GLY A 281 -12.09 -11.57 10.43
C GLY A 281 -13.30 -11.53 9.48
N HIS A 282 -13.56 -10.37 8.88
CA HIS A 282 -14.66 -10.20 7.92
C HIS A 282 -14.48 -11.03 6.63
N ALA A 283 -13.24 -11.18 6.16
CA ALA A 283 -12.97 -12.08 5.03
C ALA A 283 -13.41 -13.53 5.33
N THR A 284 -13.17 -14.00 6.56
CA THR A 284 -13.60 -15.32 7.00
C THR A 284 -15.12 -15.41 7.15
N GLU A 285 -15.76 -14.35 7.63
CA GLU A 285 -17.23 -14.27 7.72
C GLU A 285 -17.88 -14.35 6.33
N LEU A 286 -17.35 -13.64 5.32
CA LEU A 286 -17.83 -13.75 3.94
C LEU A 286 -17.73 -15.20 3.44
N ILE A 287 -16.63 -15.90 3.72
CA ILE A 287 -16.43 -17.29 3.36
C ILE A 287 -17.47 -18.20 4.04
N ALA A 288 -17.66 -18.05 5.33
CA ALA A 288 -18.63 -18.83 6.09
C ALA A 288 -20.07 -18.66 5.59
N ASN A 289 -20.39 -17.47 5.05
CA ASN A 289 -21.69 -17.15 4.48
C ASN A 289 -21.76 -17.46 2.95
N GLY A 290 -20.76 -18.09 2.35
CA GLY A 290 -20.74 -18.42 0.92
C GLY A 290 -20.66 -17.20 0.00
N GLN A 291 -20.20 -16.04 0.50
CA GLN A 291 -20.11 -14.79 -0.26
C GLN A 291 -18.72 -14.64 -0.91
N PHE A 292 -18.56 -15.27 -2.04
CA PHE A 292 -17.32 -15.26 -2.83
C PHE A 292 -17.29 -14.18 -3.91
N GLY A 293 -16.15 -14.02 -4.57
CA GLY A 293 -15.93 -13.02 -5.61
C GLY A 293 -15.90 -11.58 -5.08
N ARG A 294 -15.58 -11.39 -3.81
CA ARG A 294 -15.66 -10.09 -3.13
C ARG A 294 -14.31 -9.66 -2.55
N MET A 295 -14.13 -8.36 -2.46
CA MET A 295 -13.04 -7.72 -1.72
C MET A 295 -13.58 -7.09 -0.44
N VAL A 296 -12.93 -7.34 0.68
CA VAL A 296 -13.20 -6.63 1.95
C VAL A 296 -12.85 -5.16 1.81
N THR A 297 -13.62 -4.27 2.40
CA THR A 297 -13.43 -2.81 2.33
C THR A 297 -13.62 -2.17 3.70
N LEU A 298 -12.98 -1.00 3.88
CA LEU A 298 -13.34 -0.05 4.94
C LEU A 298 -14.22 1.04 4.32
N LYS A 299 -15.35 1.36 4.94
CA LYS A 299 -16.25 2.45 4.60
C LYS A 299 -16.62 3.25 5.85
N GLY A 300 -16.05 4.44 6.01
CA GLY A 300 -16.05 5.14 7.29
C GLY A 300 -15.41 4.27 8.37
N ASP A 301 -16.18 3.93 9.40
CA ASP A 301 -15.73 3.04 10.48
C ASP A 301 -16.12 1.57 10.28
N ASP A 302 -16.88 1.23 9.26
CA ASP A 302 -17.45 -0.10 9.06
C ASP A 302 -16.60 -0.93 8.10
N ILE A 303 -16.47 -2.23 8.41
CA ILE A 303 -15.93 -3.21 7.48
C ILE A 303 -17.09 -3.77 6.64
N ALA A 304 -16.95 -3.68 5.34
CA ALA A 304 -17.92 -4.12 4.36
C ALA A 304 -17.23 -4.93 3.24
N SER A 305 -17.90 -5.20 2.16
CA SER A 305 -17.31 -5.84 0.98
C SER A 305 -17.97 -5.36 -0.32
N ILE A 306 -17.20 -5.39 -1.41
CA ILE A 306 -17.68 -5.09 -2.76
C ILE A 306 -17.29 -6.20 -3.74
N PRO A 307 -18.00 -6.39 -4.85
CA PRO A 307 -17.60 -7.31 -5.91
C PRO A 307 -16.20 -7.02 -6.44
N LEU A 308 -15.38 -8.06 -6.65
CA LEU A 308 -14.02 -7.91 -7.17
C LEU A 308 -13.98 -7.31 -8.58
N GLU A 309 -15.01 -7.54 -9.39
CA GLU A 309 -15.14 -6.98 -10.74
C GLU A 309 -15.23 -5.44 -10.72
N GLU A 310 -15.81 -4.87 -9.68
CA GLU A 310 -15.91 -3.43 -9.52
C GLU A 310 -14.57 -2.77 -9.16
N VAL A 311 -13.64 -3.53 -8.57
CA VAL A 311 -12.30 -3.07 -8.15
C VAL A 311 -11.28 -3.21 -9.27
N ALA A 312 -11.39 -4.30 -10.05
CA ALA A 312 -10.36 -4.71 -10.98
C ALA A 312 -10.05 -3.65 -12.05
N GLY A 313 -8.83 -3.09 -11.98
CA GLY A 313 -8.33 -2.13 -12.97
C GLY A 313 -8.66 -0.66 -12.68
N LYS A 314 -9.33 -0.36 -11.59
CA LYS A 314 -9.56 1.01 -11.11
C LYS A 314 -8.51 1.41 -10.08
N LEU A 315 -8.20 2.71 -9.99
CA LEU A 315 -7.31 3.29 -9.00
C LEU A 315 -8.05 4.36 -8.19
N LYS A 316 -7.72 4.45 -6.92
CA LYS A 316 -8.13 5.54 -6.04
C LYS A 316 -6.99 6.56 -5.99
N LEU A 317 -7.19 7.71 -6.61
CA LEU A 317 -6.22 8.78 -6.74
C LEU A 317 -6.60 9.97 -5.87
N VAL A 318 -5.61 10.81 -5.54
CA VAL A 318 -5.83 12.09 -4.87
C VAL A 318 -6.54 13.04 -5.84
N THR A 319 -7.57 13.74 -5.36
CA THR A 319 -8.29 14.72 -6.15
C THR A 319 -8.05 16.14 -5.62
N GLU A 320 -8.14 17.16 -6.48
CA GLU A 320 -7.93 18.54 -6.07
C GLU A 320 -8.96 19.05 -5.07
N ASP A 321 -10.14 18.43 -5.03
CA ASP A 321 -11.21 18.71 -4.08
C ASP A 321 -11.13 17.88 -2.79
N HIS A 322 -10.09 17.07 -2.62
CA HIS A 322 -9.86 16.36 -1.37
C HIS A 322 -9.65 17.33 -0.21
N ASP A 323 -10.27 17.09 0.93
CA ASP A 323 -10.28 18.00 2.07
C ASP A 323 -8.86 18.44 2.50
N LEU A 324 -7.90 17.51 2.61
CA LEU A 324 -6.52 17.85 2.98
C LEU A 324 -5.83 18.75 1.94
N VAL A 325 -6.14 18.63 0.63
CA VAL A 325 -5.61 19.52 -0.41
C VAL A 325 -6.19 20.92 -0.24
N ILE A 326 -7.50 21.00 -0.03
CA ILE A 326 -8.20 22.29 0.21
C ILE A 326 -7.65 22.96 1.47
N GLN A 327 -7.53 22.23 2.58
CA GLN A 327 -7.01 22.78 3.84
C GLN A 327 -5.52 23.17 3.71
N GLY A 328 -4.71 22.37 3.04
CA GLY A 328 -3.31 22.69 2.76
C GLY A 328 -3.16 24.01 1.99
N ARG A 329 -3.92 24.19 0.91
CA ARG A 329 -3.95 25.46 0.14
C ARG A 329 -4.38 26.64 1.00
N ARG A 330 -5.39 26.50 1.87
CA ARG A 330 -5.83 27.54 2.81
C ARG A 330 -4.77 27.91 3.84
N MET A 331 -3.93 26.98 4.23
CA MET A 331 -2.79 27.21 5.13
C MET A 331 -1.56 27.78 4.41
N GLY A 332 -1.59 27.90 3.08
CA GLY A 332 -0.50 28.43 2.26
C GLY A 332 0.52 27.37 1.85
N ILE A 333 0.18 26.09 1.92
CA ILE A 333 0.98 25.00 1.37
C ILE A 333 0.86 25.04 -0.16
N CYS A 334 1.99 24.94 -0.85
CA CYS A 334 2.04 24.83 -2.31
C CYS A 334 1.87 23.36 -2.76
N PHE A 335 1.02 23.17 -3.75
CA PHE A 335 0.84 21.88 -4.43
C PHE A 335 1.26 21.98 -5.87
#